data_cedeb0f60cd5b9ce102dfc08112d6d82
#
_entry.id   cedeb0f60cd5b9ce102dfc08112d6d82
#
_cell.length_a   1.000
_cell.length_b   1.000
_cell.length_c   1.000
_cell.angle_alpha   90.00
_cell.angle_beta   90.00
_cell.angle_gamma   90.00
#
_symmetry.space_group_name_H-M   'P 1'
#
loop_
_entity.id
_entity.type
_entity.pdbx_description
1 polymer ?
#
loop_
_entity_poly.entity_id
_entity_poly.type
_entity_poly.pdbx_seq_one_letter_code
_entity_poly.pdbx_strand_id
1 'polypeptide(L)'
;AKNRTMLFVTVAVLVAAYAFYYLKNDIAPSMYVSAWGYAIPLVLAALVGVIGERSGVVNIGIEGQMLVAAFAGFFAAAYSGSLLVGVLAGIGSGLILGGFLAWTTVKWRMDQIIAGVVLNIIATGITSFYYQPGQLLPGLMPSFDIPLLSKIPLIGEVFFAGTSIFATLAIVAALGVHFGLFHTRWGLRLRAVGGFETPAYEAAV
;
A
#
# COMPACT_ATOMS: atom_id res chain seq x y z
N ALA A 1 8.31 20.86 -19.01
CA ALA A 1 7.52 20.32 -20.13
C ALA A 1 7.08 18.88 -19.87
N LYS A 2 7.97 17.96 -19.49
CA LYS A 2 7.70 16.51 -19.29
C LYS A 2 6.58 16.21 -18.28
N ASN A 3 6.48 16.97 -17.19
CA ASN A 3 5.41 16.80 -16.18
C ASN A 3 4.03 17.21 -16.70
N ARG A 4 3.94 18.23 -17.54
CA ARG A 4 2.67 18.64 -18.14
C ARG A 4 2.14 17.61 -19.13
N THR A 5 3.03 17.02 -19.93
CA THR A 5 2.64 15.96 -20.88
C THR A 5 2.15 14.72 -20.17
N MET A 6 2.82 14.28 -19.07
CA MET A 6 2.35 13.17 -18.25
C MET A 6 0.96 13.46 -17.63
N LEU A 7 0.75 14.65 -17.10
CA LEU A 7 -0.54 15.04 -16.54
C LEU A 7 -1.65 15.02 -17.61
N PHE A 8 -1.38 15.53 -18.82
CA PHE A 8 -2.32 15.48 -19.92
C PHE A 8 -2.64 14.05 -20.37
N VAL A 9 -1.62 13.18 -20.46
CA VAL A 9 -1.82 11.76 -20.81
C VAL A 9 -2.66 11.06 -19.74
N THR A 10 -2.37 11.28 -18.47
CA THR A 10 -3.14 10.67 -17.36
C THR A 10 -4.59 11.14 -17.38
N VAL A 11 -4.83 12.44 -17.54
CA VAL A 11 -6.19 13.00 -17.65
C VAL A 11 -6.91 12.47 -18.89
N ALA A 12 -6.23 12.40 -20.04
CA ALA A 12 -6.82 11.85 -21.26
C ALA A 12 -7.21 10.38 -21.14
N VAL A 13 -6.36 9.56 -20.46
CA VAL A 13 -6.67 8.16 -20.19
C VAL A 13 -7.87 8.02 -19.24
N LEU A 14 -7.95 8.84 -18.21
CA LEU A 14 -9.09 8.84 -17.27
C LEU A 14 -10.39 9.27 -17.96
N VAL A 15 -10.33 10.32 -18.80
CA VAL A 15 -11.48 10.78 -19.60
C VAL A 15 -11.89 9.73 -20.62
N ALA A 16 -10.94 9.07 -21.29
CA ALA A 16 -11.22 8.00 -22.22
C ALA A 16 -11.85 6.77 -21.54
N ALA A 17 -11.34 6.38 -20.36
CA ALA A 17 -11.92 5.31 -19.55
C ALA A 17 -13.36 5.65 -19.10
N TYR A 18 -13.58 6.89 -18.68
CA TYR A 18 -14.91 7.39 -18.30
C TYR A 18 -15.88 7.41 -19.48
N ALA A 19 -15.42 7.90 -20.65
CA ALA A 19 -16.22 7.91 -21.87
C ALA A 19 -16.53 6.49 -22.37
N PHE A 20 -15.56 5.58 -22.28
CA PHE A 20 -15.75 4.16 -22.64
C PHE A 20 -16.77 3.47 -21.75
N TYR A 21 -16.77 3.79 -20.46
CA TYR A 21 -17.80 3.31 -19.53
C TYR A 21 -19.21 3.76 -19.92
N TYR A 22 -19.36 5.02 -20.30
CA TYR A 22 -20.68 5.55 -20.72
C TYR A 22 -21.17 5.02 -22.07
N LEU A 23 -20.23 4.66 -22.97
CA LEU A 23 -20.55 4.15 -24.29
C LEU A 23 -20.84 2.65 -24.32
N LYS A 24 -20.33 1.90 -23.35
CA LYS A 24 -20.57 0.47 -23.20
C LYS A 24 -21.30 0.18 -21.89
N ASN A 25 -22.62 0.04 -22.00
CA ASN A 25 -23.53 -0.32 -20.89
C ASN A 25 -23.30 -1.73 -20.27
N ASP A 26 -22.31 -2.48 -20.77
CA ASP A 26 -22.10 -3.89 -20.42
C ASP A 26 -21.16 -4.09 -19.21
N ILE A 27 -20.53 -3.03 -18.68
CA ILE A 27 -19.60 -3.14 -17.56
C ILE A 27 -20.31 -2.71 -16.28
N ALA A 28 -20.63 -3.70 -15.43
CA ALA A 28 -21.27 -3.41 -14.15
C ALA A 28 -20.37 -2.59 -13.23
N PRO A 29 -20.88 -1.54 -12.56
CA PRO A 29 -20.12 -0.73 -11.60
C PRO A 29 -19.45 -1.56 -10.50
N SER A 30 -20.05 -2.68 -10.13
CA SER A 30 -19.53 -3.63 -9.14
C SER A 30 -18.13 -4.18 -9.48
N MET A 31 -17.79 -4.28 -10.76
CA MET A 31 -16.45 -4.71 -11.20
C MET A 31 -15.38 -3.68 -10.79
N TYR A 32 -15.66 -2.40 -10.97
CA TYR A 32 -14.75 -1.33 -10.57
C TYR A 32 -14.61 -1.20 -9.05
N VAL A 33 -15.72 -1.38 -8.32
CA VAL A 33 -15.74 -1.39 -6.85
C VAL A 33 -14.86 -2.54 -6.33
N SER A 34 -15.00 -3.73 -6.92
CA SER A 34 -14.16 -4.87 -6.55
C SER A 34 -12.68 -4.65 -6.89
N ALA A 35 -12.39 -4.12 -8.07
CA ALA A 35 -11.02 -3.79 -8.49
C ALA A 35 -10.38 -2.75 -7.55
N TRP A 36 -11.14 -1.73 -7.14
CA TRP A 36 -10.69 -0.75 -6.16
C TRP A 36 -10.39 -1.41 -4.80
N GLY A 37 -11.27 -2.27 -4.32
CA GLY A 37 -11.09 -3.02 -3.07
C GLY A 37 -9.76 -3.81 -3.05
N TYR A 38 -9.43 -4.49 -4.14
CA TYR A 38 -8.15 -5.21 -4.28
C TYR A 38 -6.94 -4.28 -4.48
N ALA A 39 -7.14 -3.09 -5.03
CA ALA A 39 -6.07 -2.13 -5.22
C ALA A 39 -5.59 -1.46 -3.92
N ILE A 40 -6.45 -1.35 -2.89
CA ILE A 40 -6.14 -0.66 -1.64
C ILE A 40 -4.85 -1.18 -0.96
N PRO A 41 -4.68 -2.49 -0.72
CA PRO A 41 -3.46 -3.02 -0.13
C PRO A 41 -2.23 -2.74 -0.99
N LEU A 42 -2.38 -2.83 -2.32
CA LEU A 42 -1.29 -2.58 -3.27
C LEU A 42 -0.86 -1.11 -3.27
N VAL A 43 -1.81 -0.18 -3.18
CA VAL A 43 -1.53 1.26 -3.06
C VAL A 43 -0.76 1.54 -1.77
N LEU A 44 -1.19 0.98 -0.63
CA LEU A 44 -0.48 1.14 0.64
C LEU A 44 0.94 0.56 0.59
N ALA A 45 1.12 -0.63 -0.01
CA ALA A 45 2.43 -1.24 -0.21
C ALA A 45 3.33 -0.39 -1.13
N ALA A 46 2.78 0.14 -2.23
CA ALA A 46 3.52 1.03 -3.12
C ALA A 46 3.99 2.31 -2.42
N LEU A 47 3.19 2.88 -1.51
CA LEU A 47 3.61 4.04 -0.72
C LEU A 47 4.79 3.72 0.20
N VAL A 48 4.84 2.52 0.79
CA VAL A 48 5.98 2.04 1.58
C VAL A 48 7.22 1.94 0.68
N GLY A 49 7.08 1.35 -0.53
CA GLY A 49 8.15 1.27 -1.53
C GLY A 49 8.69 2.65 -1.91
N VAL A 50 7.79 3.59 -2.23
CA VAL A 50 8.16 4.97 -2.58
C VAL A 50 8.96 5.67 -1.47
N ILE A 51 8.56 5.52 -0.21
CA ILE A 51 9.29 6.11 0.93
C ILE A 51 10.68 5.44 1.05
N GLY A 52 10.74 4.11 0.94
CA GLY A 52 12.00 3.35 1.00
C GLY A 52 12.98 3.77 -0.09
N GLU A 53 12.55 3.72 -1.35
CA GLU A 53 13.39 4.08 -2.50
C GLU A 53 13.87 5.53 -2.45
N ARG A 54 13.04 6.45 -1.94
CA ARG A 54 13.46 7.84 -1.74
C ARG A 54 14.45 8.04 -0.62
N SER A 55 14.60 7.05 0.26
CA SER A 55 15.63 7.03 1.31
C SER A 55 16.87 6.18 0.96
N GLY A 56 16.94 5.63 -0.26
CA GLY A 56 18.01 4.73 -0.68
C GLY A 56 17.86 3.29 -0.17
N VAL A 57 16.68 2.92 0.33
CA VAL A 57 16.39 1.56 0.82
C VAL A 57 15.42 0.86 -0.11
N VAL A 58 15.85 -0.23 -0.75
CA VAL A 58 15.00 -1.07 -1.59
C VAL A 58 14.42 -2.20 -0.75
N ASN A 59 13.12 -2.14 -0.48
CA ASN A 59 12.42 -3.17 0.29
C ASN A 59 11.68 -4.15 -0.64
N ILE A 60 12.33 -5.23 -1.04
CA ILE A 60 11.68 -6.33 -1.79
C ILE A 60 10.84 -7.23 -0.88
N GLY A 61 11.05 -7.17 0.44
CA GLY A 61 10.31 -7.95 1.43
C GLY A 61 8.87 -7.47 1.72
N ILE A 62 8.35 -6.48 1.00
CA ILE A 62 7.00 -5.92 1.22
C ILE A 62 5.93 -7.00 1.09
N GLU A 63 6.06 -7.91 0.12
CA GLU A 63 5.10 -8.99 -0.09
C GLU A 63 4.99 -9.91 1.14
N GLY A 64 6.13 -10.35 1.69
CA GLY A 64 6.16 -11.17 2.90
C GLY A 64 5.64 -10.42 4.14
N GLN A 65 5.95 -9.13 4.25
CA GLN A 65 5.42 -8.29 5.32
C GLN A 65 3.89 -8.19 5.25
N MET A 66 3.34 -7.98 4.04
CA MET A 66 1.89 -7.94 3.82
C MET A 66 1.24 -9.30 4.15
N LEU A 67 1.87 -10.39 3.71
CA LEU A 67 1.37 -11.75 3.94
C LEU A 67 1.30 -12.08 5.44
N VAL A 68 2.37 -11.81 6.18
CA VAL A 68 2.39 -12.05 7.63
C VAL A 68 1.45 -11.10 8.37
N ALA A 69 1.34 -9.84 7.94
CA ALA A 69 0.41 -8.89 8.54
C ALA A 69 -1.06 -9.31 8.33
N ALA A 70 -1.40 -9.78 7.13
CA ALA A 70 -2.72 -10.32 6.84
C ALA A 70 -3.01 -11.59 7.64
N PHE A 71 -2.05 -12.51 7.73
CA PHE A 71 -2.15 -13.73 8.51
C PHE A 71 -2.35 -13.44 10.00
N ALA A 72 -1.45 -12.65 10.61
CA ALA A 72 -1.52 -12.30 12.02
C ALA A 72 -2.81 -11.54 12.36
N GLY A 73 -3.21 -10.59 11.49
CA GLY A 73 -4.43 -9.84 11.66
C GLY A 73 -5.68 -10.70 11.58
N PHE A 74 -5.75 -11.60 10.60
CA PHE A 74 -6.86 -12.53 10.44
C PHE A 74 -7.02 -13.45 11.65
N PHE A 75 -5.95 -14.13 12.05
CA PHE A 75 -6.00 -15.08 13.17
C PHE A 75 -6.26 -14.37 14.51
N ALA A 76 -5.63 -13.23 14.75
CA ALA A 76 -5.89 -12.45 15.95
C ALA A 76 -7.36 -11.99 16.04
N ALA A 77 -7.97 -11.58 14.93
CA ALA A 77 -9.38 -11.24 14.88
C ALA A 77 -10.28 -12.45 15.11
N ALA A 78 -9.98 -13.59 14.48
CA ALA A 78 -10.75 -14.81 14.62
C ALA A 78 -10.72 -15.36 16.05
N TYR A 79 -9.55 -15.41 16.69
CA TYR A 79 -9.43 -15.92 18.05
C TYR A 79 -9.93 -14.95 19.14
N SER A 80 -9.74 -13.64 18.97
CA SER A 80 -10.18 -12.66 19.95
C SER A 80 -11.65 -12.26 19.82
N GLY A 81 -12.29 -12.58 18.68
CA GLY A 81 -13.63 -12.10 18.36
C GLY A 81 -13.71 -10.59 18.12
N SER A 82 -12.58 -9.91 17.90
CA SER A 82 -12.51 -8.46 17.72
C SER A 82 -11.69 -8.07 16.51
N LEU A 83 -12.31 -7.36 15.55
CA LEU A 83 -11.63 -6.82 14.37
C LEU A 83 -10.52 -5.82 14.73
N LEU A 84 -10.71 -5.06 15.81
CA LEU A 84 -9.71 -4.08 16.27
C LEU A 84 -8.41 -4.77 16.71
N VAL A 85 -8.52 -5.88 17.44
CA VAL A 85 -7.35 -6.69 17.82
C VAL A 85 -6.65 -7.24 16.59
N GLY A 86 -7.41 -7.67 15.58
CA GLY A 86 -6.85 -8.09 14.30
C GLY A 86 -6.05 -6.99 13.60
N VAL A 87 -6.60 -5.79 13.51
CA VAL A 87 -5.90 -4.63 12.91
C VAL A 87 -4.62 -4.31 13.67
N LEU A 88 -4.67 -4.27 15.00
CA LEU A 88 -3.48 -4.00 15.82
C LEU A 88 -2.42 -5.09 15.69
N ALA A 89 -2.82 -6.36 15.61
CA ALA A 89 -1.89 -7.48 15.38
C ALA A 89 -1.25 -7.40 13.98
N GLY A 90 -2.03 -7.05 12.95
CA GLY A 90 -1.50 -6.82 11.60
C GLY A 90 -0.49 -5.69 11.55
N ILE A 91 -0.79 -4.55 12.16
CA ILE A 91 0.14 -3.41 12.27
C ILE A 91 1.39 -3.83 13.05
N GLY A 92 1.22 -4.47 14.20
CA GLY A 92 2.33 -4.92 15.05
C GLY A 92 3.28 -5.86 14.33
N SER A 93 2.75 -6.87 13.63
CA SER A 93 3.56 -7.83 12.86
C SER A 93 4.28 -7.17 11.69
N GLY A 94 3.64 -6.25 10.98
CA GLY A 94 4.27 -5.46 9.94
C GLY A 94 5.42 -4.59 10.46
N LEU A 95 5.25 -3.94 11.61
CA LEU A 95 6.30 -3.16 12.28
C LEU A 95 7.47 -4.02 12.71
N ILE A 96 7.22 -5.22 13.27
CA ILE A 96 8.27 -6.15 13.69
C ILE A 96 9.10 -6.60 12.48
N LEU A 97 8.45 -7.03 11.39
CA LEU A 97 9.16 -7.49 10.19
C LEU A 97 9.88 -6.36 9.47
N GLY A 98 9.26 -5.19 9.36
CA GLY A 98 9.90 -4.00 8.79
C GLY A 98 11.10 -3.54 9.63
N GLY A 99 10.97 -3.56 10.97
CA GLY A 99 12.06 -3.28 11.89
C GLY A 99 13.18 -4.30 11.81
N PHE A 100 12.85 -5.58 11.66
CA PHE A 100 13.85 -6.66 11.45
C PHE A 100 14.61 -6.48 10.14
N LEU A 101 13.92 -6.18 9.04
CA LEU A 101 14.55 -5.92 7.76
C LEU A 101 15.47 -4.68 7.84
N ALA A 102 14.99 -3.60 8.43
CA ALA A 102 15.82 -2.40 8.64
C ALA A 102 17.05 -2.68 9.50
N TRP A 103 16.89 -3.46 10.56
CA TRP A 103 18.02 -3.82 11.43
C TRP A 103 19.08 -4.66 10.70
N THR A 104 18.66 -5.67 9.96
CA THR A 104 19.60 -6.55 9.21
C THR A 104 20.33 -5.79 8.11
N THR A 105 19.62 -4.93 7.38
CA THR A 105 20.23 -4.16 6.27
C THR A 105 21.11 -3.02 6.76
N VAL A 106 20.72 -2.28 7.81
CA VAL A 106 21.47 -1.13 8.30
C VAL A 106 22.61 -1.55 9.25
N LYS A 107 22.31 -2.42 10.24
CA LYS A 107 23.29 -2.76 11.27
C LYS A 107 24.23 -3.88 10.82
N TRP A 108 23.72 -4.92 10.17
CA TRP A 108 24.54 -6.03 9.68
C TRP A 108 25.03 -5.81 8.25
N ARG A 109 24.63 -4.72 7.59
CA ARG A 109 25.02 -4.39 6.23
C ARG A 109 24.74 -5.52 5.23
N MET A 110 23.66 -6.27 5.47
CA MET A 110 23.22 -7.31 4.54
C MET A 110 22.70 -6.67 3.26
N ASP A 111 22.87 -7.37 2.16
CA ASP A 111 22.24 -6.97 0.90
C ASP A 111 20.72 -6.91 1.06
N GLN A 112 20.13 -5.77 0.69
CA GLN A 112 18.72 -5.47 0.90
C GLN A 112 17.82 -6.40 0.08
N ILE A 113 18.27 -6.77 -1.13
CA ILE A 113 17.54 -7.64 -2.05
C ILE A 113 17.48 -9.04 -1.46
N ILE A 114 18.64 -9.56 -1.03
CA ILE A 114 18.74 -10.90 -0.43
C ILE A 114 17.92 -10.98 0.86
N ALA A 115 18.04 -9.99 1.73
CA ALA A 115 17.27 -9.93 2.98
C ALA A 115 15.75 -9.90 2.73
N GLY A 116 15.30 -9.13 1.73
CA GLY A 116 13.89 -9.06 1.33
C GLY A 116 13.36 -10.37 0.78
N VAL A 117 14.10 -11.03 -0.11
CA VAL A 117 13.73 -12.33 -0.68
C VAL A 117 13.65 -13.41 0.40
N VAL A 118 14.63 -13.48 1.29
CA VAL A 118 14.63 -14.42 2.43
C VAL A 118 13.41 -14.19 3.32
N LEU A 119 13.07 -12.92 3.59
CA LEU A 119 11.89 -12.59 4.37
C LEU A 119 10.59 -13.07 3.70
N ASN A 120 10.46 -12.92 2.37
CA ASN A 120 9.30 -13.42 1.62
C ASN A 120 9.18 -14.94 1.71
N ILE A 121 10.29 -15.67 1.58
CA ILE A 121 10.31 -17.13 1.68
C ILE A 121 9.90 -17.58 3.09
N ILE A 122 10.47 -16.95 4.13
CA ILE A 122 10.13 -17.26 5.53
C ILE A 122 8.65 -16.94 5.79
N ALA A 123 8.16 -15.79 5.34
CA ALA A 123 6.77 -15.38 5.47
C ALA A 123 5.82 -16.42 4.85
N THR A 124 6.10 -16.83 3.62
CA THR A 124 5.30 -17.85 2.92
C THR A 124 5.34 -19.20 3.64
N GLY A 125 6.51 -19.63 4.09
CA GLY A 125 6.68 -20.88 4.82
C GLY A 125 5.89 -20.89 6.14
N ILE A 126 6.03 -19.86 6.96
CA ILE A 126 5.32 -19.74 8.24
C ILE A 126 3.82 -19.66 8.05
N THR A 127 3.35 -18.79 7.16
CA THR A 127 1.92 -18.60 6.95
C THR A 127 1.27 -19.85 6.37
N SER A 128 1.91 -20.55 5.43
CA SER A 128 1.40 -21.80 4.87
C SER A 128 1.36 -22.94 5.88
N PHE A 129 2.36 -23.00 6.78
CA PHE A 129 2.43 -24.06 7.81
C PHE A 129 1.35 -23.90 8.88
N TYR A 130 1.12 -22.67 9.35
CA TYR A 130 0.16 -22.38 10.42
C TYR A 130 -1.25 -22.09 9.90
N TYR A 131 -1.47 -22.07 8.58
CA TYR A 131 -2.80 -21.81 8.03
C TYR A 131 -3.77 -22.94 8.41
N GLN A 132 -4.87 -22.57 9.07
CA GLN A 132 -5.94 -23.47 9.44
C GLN A 132 -7.22 -23.08 8.70
N PRO A 133 -7.71 -23.90 7.77
CA PRO A 133 -8.98 -23.64 7.10
C PRO A 133 -10.15 -23.74 8.07
N GLY A 134 -11.21 -22.96 7.81
CA GLY A 134 -12.44 -23.01 8.62
C GLY A 134 -12.54 -21.94 9.70
N GLN A 135 -11.54 -21.12 9.90
CA GLN A 135 -11.66 -19.94 10.77
C GLN A 135 -12.50 -18.85 10.09
N LEU A 136 -13.39 -18.23 10.83
CA LEU A 136 -14.26 -17.16 10.35
C LEU A 136 -13.96 -15.87 11.09
N LEU A 137 -14.04 -14.76 10.38
CA LEU A 137 -13.95 -13.44 10.99
C LEU A 137 -15.23 -13.16 11.79
N PRO A 138 -15.12 -12.44 12.92
CA PRO A 138 -16.27 -12.09 13.77
C PRO A 138 -17.25 -11.11 13.09
N GLY A 139 -16.88 -10.54 11.93
CA GLY A 139 -17.69 -9.61 11.17
C GLY A 139 -16.90 -8.95 10.05
N LEU A 140 -17.53 -7.97 9.41
CA LEU A 140 -16.89 -7.12 8.42
C LEU A 140 -16.63 -5.73 9.01
N MET A 141 -15.59 -5.07 8.53
CA MET A 141 -15.36 -3.66 8.88
C MET A 141 -16.53 -2.81 8.40
N PRO A 142 -16.98 -1.83 9.20
CA PRO A 142 -18.04 -0.94 8.77
C PRO A 142 -17.62 -0.15 7.53
N SER A 143 -18.50 -0.12 6.55
CA SER A 143 -18.40 0.74 5.38
C SER A 143 -19.21 2.00 5.61
N PHE A 144 -18.78 3.11 5.05
CA PHE A 144 -19.48 4.39 5.13
C PHE A 144 -19.44 5.11 3.78
N ASP A 145 -20.47 5.92 3.55
CA ASP A 145 -20.51 6.78 2.37
C ASP A 145 -19.93 8.14 2.72
N ILE A 146 -19.07 8.66 1.87
CA ILE A 146 -18.57 10.02 2.02
C ILE A 146 -19.63 10.95 1.41
N PRO A 147 -20.37 11.75 2.24
CA PRO A 147 -21.40 12.63 1.74
C PRO A 147 -20.83 13.59 0.69
N LEU A 148 -21.60 13.94 -0.30
CA LEU A 148 -21.26 14.83 -1.42
C LEU A 148 -20.39 14.15 -2.52
N LEU A 149 -19.32 13.42 -2.17
CA LEU A 149 -18.42 12.76 -3.13
C LEU A 149 -19.03 11.47 -3.68
N SER A 150 -19.83 10.76 -2.89
CA SER A 150 -20.54 9.54 -3.33
C SER A 150 -21.60 9.79 -4.40
N LYS A 151 -22.04 11.05 -4.58
CA LYS A 151 -23.04 11.43 -5.58
C LYS A 151 -22.48 11.66 -6.99
N ILE A 152 -21.16 11.64 -7.15
CA ILE A 152 -20.52 11.80 -8.46
C ILE A 152 -20.70 10.49 -9.23
N PRO A 153 -21.31 10.54 -10.44
CA PRO A 153 -21.51 9.32 -11.22
C PRO A 153 -20.20 8.59 -11.47
N LEU A 154 -20.19 7.28 -11.35
CA LEU A 154 -19.06 6.35 -11.48
C LEU A 154 -17.97 6.55 -10.43
N ILE A 155 -17.33 7.73 -10.38
CA ILE A 155 -16.23 8.02 -9.44
C ILE A 155 -16.74 7.97 -8.00
N GLY A 156 -17.92 8.51 -7.74
CA GLY A 156 -18.54 8.49 -6.43
C GLY A 156 -18.89 7.07 -5.97
N GLU A 157 -19.48 6.28 -6.84
CA GLU A 157 -19.86 4.91 -6.54
C GLU A 157 -18.65 3.99 -6.31
N VAL A 158 -17.56 4.18 -7.06
CA VAL A 158 -16.37 3.32 -6.98
C VAL A 158 -15.48 3.69 -5.79
N PHE A 159 -15.25 4.97 -5.54
CA PHE A 159 -14.23 5.42 -4.58
C PHE A 159 -14.80 5.91 -3.26
N PHE A 160 -16.08 6.33 -3.21
CA PHE A 160 -16.64 7.05 -2.08
C PHE A 160 -17.97 6.50 -1.54
N ALA A 161 -18.64 5.57 -2.26
CA ALA A 161 -19.81 4.87 -1.78
C ALA A 161 -19.45 3.51 -1.21
N GLY A 162 -19.99 3.14 -0.05
CA GLY A 162 -19.69 1.89 0.62
C GLY A 162 -18.21 1.69 0.95
N THR A 163 -17.48 2.78 1.15
CA THR A 163 -16.02 2.79 1.26
C THR A 163 -15.58 2.22 2.59
N SER A 164 -14.59 1.32 2.58
CA SER A 164 -13.96 0.87 3.81
C SER A 164 -13.05 1.96 4.39
N ILE A 165 -12.88 1.94 5.71
CA ILE A 165 -11.96 2.87 6.40
C ILE A 165 -10.54 2.79 5.82
N PHE A 166 -10.11 1.62 5.34
CA PHE A 166 -8.79 1.41 4.75
C PHE A 166 -8.64 2.07 3.37
N ALA A 167 -9.73 2.16 2.58
CA ALA A 167 -9.70 2.86 1.30
C ALA A 167 -9.52 4.36 1.50
N THR A 168 -10.26 4.95 2.44
CA THR A 168 -10.08 6.35 2.80
C THR A 168 -8.67 6.60 3.35
N LEU A 169 -8.18 5.71 4.21
CA LEU A 169 -6.82 5.78 4.74
C LEU A 169 -5.77 5.73 3.62
N ALA A 170 -5.95 4.89 2.60
CA ALA A 170 -5.03 4.79 1.46
C ALA A 170 -4.93 6.10 0.67
N ILE A 171 -6.09 6.74 0.42
CA ILE A 171 -6.14 8.04 -0.27
C ILE A 171 -5.45 9.11 0.57
N VAL A 172 -5.80 9.20 1.86
CA VAL A 172 -5.20 10.18 2.79
C VAL A 172 -3.70 9.93 2.95
N ALA A 173 -3.28 8.66 3.05
CA ALA A 173 -1.87 8.29 3.13
C ALA A 173 -1.11 8.68 1.86
N ALA A 174 -1.68 8.48 0.67
CA ALA A 174 -1.06 8.88 -0.60
C ALA A 174 -0.81 10.39 -0.65
N LEU A 175 -1.82 11.19 -0.27
CA LEU A 175 -1.68 12.64 -0.18
C LEU A 175 -0.69 13.05 0.91
N GLY A 176 -0.74 12.40 2.08
CA GLY A 176 0.17 12.65 3.20
C GLY A 176 1.62 12.32 2.85
N VAL A 177 1.88 11.20 2.18
CA VAL A 177 3.22 10.81 1.71
C VAL A 177 3.72 11.81 0.66
N HIS A 178 2.88 12.19 -0.30
CA HIS A 178 3.24 13.21 -1.28
C HIS A 178 3.64 14.52 -0.60
N PHE A 179 2.78 15.05 0.28
CA PHE A 179 3.07 16.28 0.99
C PHE A 179 4.30 16.14 1.89
N GLY A 180 4.37 15.04 2.66
CA GLY A 180 5.49 14.74 3.56
C GLY A 180 6.83 14.67 2.84
N LEU A 181 6.90 13.98 1.71
CA LEU A 181 8.14 13.83 0.95
C LEU A 181 8.59 15.11 0.25
N PHE A 182 7.65 15.89 -0.30
CA PHE A 182 8.02 17.00 -1.18
C PHE A 182 7.92 18.38 -0.53
N HIS A 183 7.14 18.54 0.57
CA HIS A 183 6.86 19.84 1.18
C HIS A 183 7.31 19.96 2.62
N THR A 184 7.97 18.93 3.21
CA THR A 184 8.43 18.98 4.60
C THR A 184 9.95 18.88 4.72
N ARG A 185 10.48 19.38 5.86
CA ARG A 185 11.90 19.24 6.21
C ARG A 185 12.31 17.78 6.41
N TRP A 186 11.38 16.94 6.86
CA TRP A 186 11.60 15.49 6.99
C TRP A 186 11.81 14.83 5.63
N GLY A 187 10.95 15.11 4.66
CA GLY A 187 11.09 14.57 3.30
C GLY A 187 12.34 15.08 2.59
N LEU A 188 12.77 16.32 2.86
CA LEU A 188 14.03 16.83 2.33
C LEU A 188 15.23 16.04 2.87
N ARG A 189 15.27 15.78 4.19
CA ARG A 189 16.35 14.99 4.82
C ARG A 189 16.36 13.55 4.30
N LEU A 190 15.18 12.94 4.18
CA LEU A 190 15.03 11.57 3.70
C LEU A 190 15.55 11.42 2.26
N ARG A 191 15.20 12.34 1.38
CA ARG A 191 15.70 12.37 -0.01
C ARG A 191 17.18 12.72 -0.10
N ALA A 192 17.71 13.52 0.81
CA ALA A 192 19.13 13.82 0.86
C ALA A 192 19.96 12.58 1.18
N VAL A 193 19.51 11.72 2.09
CA VAL A 193 20.17 10.44 2.40
C VAL A 193 20.15 9.50 1.20
N GLY A 194 18.99 9.37 0.50
CA GLY A 194 18.86 8.51 -0.68
C GLY A 194 19.55 9.07 -1.94
N GLY A 195 19.81 10.37 -1.98
CA GLY A 195 20.45 11.04 -3.11
C GLY A 195 21.96 10.90 -3.20
N PHE A 196 22.60 10.37 -2.18
CA PHE A 196 24.05 10.11 -2.18
C PHE A 196 24.46 8.92 -3.06
N GLU A 197 23.51 8.10 -3.51
CA GLU A 197 23.77 7.01 -4.47
C GLU A 197 23.51 7.41 -5.93
N THR A 198 23.20 8.68 -6.23
CA THR A 198 22.97 9.16 -7.58
C THR A 198 24.26 9.73 -8.20
N PRO A 199 24.31 9.84 -9.56
CA PRO A 199 25.53 10.00 -10.39
C PRO A 199 26.43 11.21 -10.09
N ALA A 200 26.14 12.02 -9.11
CA ALA A 200 27.07 13.02 -8.60
C ALA A 200 28.32 12.37 -7.94
N TYR A 201 28.18 11.15 -7.44
CA TYR A 201 29.32 10.37 -6.91
C TYR A 201 30.15 9.78 -8.04
N GLU A 202 29.52 9.32 -9.13
CA GLU A 202 30.20 8.80 -10.32
C GLU A 202 30.89 9.90 -11.13
N ALA A 203 30.39 11.14 -11.06
CA ALA A 203 31.01 12.28 -11.75
C ALA A 203 32.16 12.92 -10.95
N ALA A 204 32.35 12.52 -9.68
CA ALA A 204 33.40 13.05 -8.79
C ALA A 204 34.60 12.11 -8.63
N VAL A 205 34.58 10.93 -9.27
CA VAL A 205 35.69 9.95 -9.35
C VAL A 205 36.17 9.88 -10.77
#